data_b3f92aa88ceba1ada41f352b1924a0b8
#
_entry.id   b3f92aa88ceba1ada41f352b1924a0b8
#
_cell.length_a   1.000
_cell.length_b   1.000
_cell.length_c   1.000
_cell.angle_alpha   90.00
_cell.angle_beta   90.00
_cell.angle_gamma   90.00
#
_symmetry.space_group_name_H-M   'P 1'
#
loop_
_entity.id
_entity.type
_entity.pdbx_description
1 polymer ?
#
loop_
_entity_poly.entity_id
_entity_poly.type
_entity_poly.pdbx_seq_one_letter_code
_entity_poly.pdbx_strand_id
1 'polypeptide(L)'
;MACALLGLLCLGAVQPGGILIRSAHVFDGTGAPAGLADVLISGDRIEAVGRGLRARRGVRIIDARGMTLMPGLHDLHTHLRSPGLGGPDDLGKAYAAHLIHGVTTAVDFSVSGEMLAPIREMTESGAVSAPRLQLAIRLGVPGGHGTERGWGDFFTMEAPTPAAAELAMNRALAYRPDAIKVFADGWRYGRVPDLNSMNVPTLRAIVVRAHAAGIPVITHTVTLEGAKVAASAGVDALGHGIGDAIVDDELIALMRASGTAYVPTMAVYEPQQDRSFLPAELRLLAPPERAREEARLARPLDPIPELETRRWAILIENLRRLKAGGVRIGIGTDAGIGGVYQGSSAVREVRLFTQFGFTSAQALAAATSVSAGILRQGADRGRIAAGQRADLFLVAGRPDRRIEDLYEVRRVFLAGREVALAPLRRLLDSDEFTPLPAHRMAGPIDTGARTDGRTDLDTLPVATNEAGIDHSRLHFTREGGRLVLVARMGAAARPFASLVLPLTRGAVQLADARGFAGIAFEARGTGRYALALESYAINARDFFRADFGGGTTMREVRIPFDQFRSADPAARLDLARLRAVIFRLEGEPGGQVSLELGNIRFYR
;
A
#
# COMPACT_ATOMS: atom_id res chain seq x y z
N MET A 1 15.70 34.06 -14.65
CA MET A 1 15.76 33.91 -13.20
C MET A 1 15.72 32.42 -12.90
N ALA A 2 16.80 31.86 -12.39
CA ALA A 2 16.95 30.43 -12.13
C ALA A 2 16.25 30.10 -10.81
N CYS A 3 15.14 29.34 -10.86
CA CYS A 3 14.58 28.68 -9.68
C CYS A 3 15.46 27.46 -9.39
N ALA A 4 16.26 27.58 -8.34
CA ALA A 4 17.02 26.48 -7.78
C ALA A 4 16.03 25.45 -7.18
N LEU A 5 16.03 24.24 -7.73
CA LEU A 5 15.43 23.07 -7.09
C LEU A 5 16.22 22.78 -5.81
N LEU A 6 15.71 23.21 -4.66
CA LEU A 6 16.10 22.64 -3.37
C LEU A 6 15.33 21.32 -3.20
N GLY A 7 15.91 20.24 -3.69
CA GLY A 7 15.53 18.89 -3.25
C GLY A 7 15.80 18.81 -1.75
N LEU A 8 14.73 18.77 -0.94
CA LEU A 8 14.86 18.50 0.50
C LEU A 8 15.37 17.07 0.68
N LEU A 9 16.69 16.91 0.77
CA LEU A 9 17.34 15.72 1.31
C LEU A 9 16.97 15.62 2.80
N CYS A 10 15.88 14.93 3.12
CA CYS A 10 15.47 14.67 4.50
C CYS A 10 16.29 13.57 5.19
N LEU A 11 17.29 12.98 4.53
CA LEU A 11 18.28 12.13 5.18
C LEU A 11 19.40 13.01 5.74
N GLY A 12 19.47 13.09 7.07
CA GLY A 12 20.57 13.76 7.75
C GLY A 12 21.93 13.23 7.25
N ALA A 13 22.93 14.12 7.12
CA ALA A 13 24.27 13.78 6.67
C ALA A 13 24.81 12.54 7.42
N VAL A 14 25.48 11.65 6.69
CA VAL A 14 26.20 10.51 7.29
C VAL A 14 27.18 11.10 8.31
N GLN A 15 26.95 10.85 9.60
CA GLN A 15 27.87 11.23 10.66
C GLN A 15 29.02 10.21 10.64
N PRO A 16 30.27 10.62 10.38
CA PRO A 16 31.40 9.68 10.22
C PRO A 16 31.77 8.90 11.47
N GLY A 17 31.06 9.06 12.58
CA GLY A 17 31.45 8.48 13.86
C GLY A 17 30.41 7.58 14.55
N GLY A 18 29.20 7.44 14.02
CA GLY A 18 28.11 6.71 14.68
C GLY A 18 27.30 7.54 15.68
N ILE A 19 26.34 6.89 16.37
CA ILE A 19 25.46 7.49 17.35
C ILE A 19 25.47 6.65 18.63
N LEU A 20 25.70 7.29 19.79
CA LEU A 20 25.49 6.68 21.10
C LEU A 20 24.23 7.26 21.73
N ILE A 21 23.19 6.44 21.87
CA ILE A 21 21.99 6.75 22.62
C ILE A 21 22.23 6.34 24.07
N ARG A 22 22.27 7.32 24.97
CA ARG A 22 22.69 7.14 26.37
C ARG A 22 21.51 7.21 27.33
N SER A 23 21.52 6.33 28.34
CA SER A 23 20.59 6.34 29.47
C SER A 23 19.13 6.20 29.07
N ALA A 24 18.84 5.46 28.00
CA ALA A 24 17.48 5.13 27.58
C ALA A 24 16.91 3.98 28.40
N HIS A 25 15.60 3.95 28.60
CA HIS A 25 14.91 2.70 28.80
C HIS A 25 14.90 1.95 27.45
N VAL A 26 15.51 0.78 27.35
CA VAL A 26 15.58 0.00 26.11
C VAL A 26 14.55 -1.12 26.18
N PHE A 27 13.52 -1.03 25.34
CA PHE A 27 12.63 -2.15 25.02
C PHE A 27 13.24 -2.92 23.85
N ASP A 28 13.72 -4.12 24.12
CA ASP A 28 14.54 -4.87 23.17
C ASP A 28 13.73 -5.66 22.11
N GLY A 29 12.38 -5.62 22.18
CA GLY A 29 11.48 -6.35 21.28
C GLY A 29 11.13 -7.76 21.76
N THR A 30 11.65 -8.26 22.88
CA THR A 30 11.38 -9.64 23.37
C THR A 30 10.04 -9.78 24.09
N GLY A 31 9.37 -8.68 24.43
CA GLY A 31 8.17 -8.66 25.29
C GLY A 31 8.50 -8.60 26.78
N ALA A 32 9.77 -8.50 27.13
CA ALA A 32 10.20 -8.16 28.49
C ALA A 32 10.07 -6.63 28.73
N PRO A 33 9.88 -6.19 29.99
CA PRO A 33 9.90 -4.77 30.32
C PRO A 33 11.21 -4.08 29.97
N ALA A 34 11.15 -2.82 29.57
CA ALA A 34 12.33 -2.05 29.18
C ALA A 34 13.31 -1.84 30.36
N GLY A 35 14.58 -2.08 30.12
CA GLY A 35 15.69 -1.88 31.05
C GLY A 35 16.54 -0.66 30.70
N LEU A 36 17.22 -0.05 31.70
CA LEU A 36 18.15 1.06 31.46
C LEU A 36 19.41 0.55 30.76
N ALA A 37 19.72 1.11 29.58
CA ALA A 37 20.95 0.81 28.85
C ALA A 37 21.34 1.96 27.92
N ASP A 38 22.55 1.89 27.39
CA ASP A 38 23.06 2.67 26.27
C ASP A 38 23.04 1.81 25.00
N VAL A 39 22.84 2.41 23.83
CA VAL A 39 22.90 1.74 22.54
C VAL A 39 23.84 2.49 21.61
N LEU A 40 24.86 1.80 21.13
CA LEU A 40 25.82 2.32 20.16
C LEU A 40 25.43 1.85 18.76
N ILE A 41 25.24 2.81 17.86
CA ILE A 41 24.95 2.59 16.44
C ILE A 41 26.17 2.95 15.62
N SER A 42 26.56 2.05 14.73
CA SER A 42 27.67 2.24 13.77
C SER A 42 27.17 1.88 12.36
N GLY A 43 27.28 2.80 11.43
CA GLY A 43 26.68 2.63 10.11
C GLY A 43 25.18 2.40 10.19
N ASP A 44 24.70 1.32 9.61
CA ASP A 44 23.28 0.95 9.56
C ASP A 44 22.87 -0.07 10.65
N ARG A 45 23.80 -0.43 11.58
CA ARG A 45 23.59 -1.49 12.57
C ARG A 45 23.84 -1.04 14.01
N ILE A 46 23.22 -1.77 14.92
CA ILE A 46 23.50 -1.69 16.35
C ILE A 46 24.84 -2.39 16.58
N GLU A 47 25.83 -1.66 17.06
CA GLU A 47 27.15 -2.20 17.40
C GLU A 47 27.15 -2.84 18.79
N ALA A 48 26.56 -2.16 19.77
CA ALA A 48 26.54 -2.64 21.15
C ALA A 48 25.31 -2.14 21.92
N VAL A 49 24.88 -2.95 22.90
CA VAL A 49 23.86 -2.62 23.89
C VAL A 49 24.42 -2.93 25.28
N GLY A 50 24.38 -1.98 26.20
CA GLY A 50 24.90 -2.18 27.56
C GLY A 50 24.87 -0.93 28.38
N ARG A 51 25.35 -0.96 29.63
CA ARG A 51 25.47 0.20 30.49
C ARG A 51 26.86 0.81 30.43
N GLY A 52 26.96 2.14 30.42
CA GLY A 52 28.24 2.84 30.51
C GLY A 52 29.08 2.71 29.25
N LEU A 53 28.46 2.57 28.08
CA LEU A 53 29.18 2.51 26.80
C LEU A 53 29.97 3.81 26.58
N ARG A 54 31.23 3.65 26.12
CA ARG A 54 32.10 4.79 25.83
C ARG A 54 31.95 5.23 24.38
N ALA A 55 31.66 6.51 24.18
CA ALA A 55 31.69 7.12 22.84
C ALA A 55 33.13 7.18 22.33
N ARG A 56 33.39 6.70 21.11
CA ARG A 56 34.65 6.96 20.39
C ARG A 56 34.65 8.41 19.89
N ARG A 57 35.85 8.92 19.54
CA ARG A 57 35.97 10.27 18.94
C ARG A 57 35.11 10.36 17.68
N GLY A 58 34.30 11.42 17.57
CA GLY A 58 33.41 11.67 16.44
C GLY A 58 32.02 10.99 16.56
N VAL A 59 31.75 10.18 17.59
CA VAL A 59 30.41 9.63 17.86
C VAL A 59 29.51 10.72 18.43
N ARG A 60 28.34 10.93 17.83
CA ARG A 60 27.31 11.83 18.33
C ARG A 60 26.60 11.19 19.54
N ILE A 61 26.51 11.91 20.64
CA ILE A 61 25.80 11.44 21.85
C ILE A 61 24.40 12.04 21.88
N ILE A 62 23.40 11.18 22.10
CA ILE A 62 22.01 11.55 22.36
C ILE A 62 21.67 11.17 23.78
N ASP A 63 21.35 12.15 24.63
CA ASP A 63 20.81 11.90 25.97
C ASP A 63 19.35 11.50 25.86
N ALA A 64 19.03 10.29 26.30
CA ALA A 64 17.69 9.71 26.23
C ALA A 64 17.07 9.47 27.61
N ARG A 65 17.52 10.21 28.64
CA ARG A 65 16.91 10.13 29.98
C ARG A 65 15.42 10.45 29.94
N GLY A 66 14.60 9.62 30.57
CA GLY A 66 13.13 9.76 30.56
C GLY A 66 12.45 9.29 29.25
N MET A 67 13.23 8.74 28.32
CA MET A 67 12.72 8.21 27.07
C MET A 67 12.91 6.69 26.98
N THR A 68 12.08 6.06 26.18
CA THR A 68 12.23 4.65 25.81
C THR A 68 12.70 4.53 24.38
N LEU A 69 13.80 3.80 24.16
CA LEU A 69 14.26 3.39 22.85
C LEU A 69 13.64 2.05 22.49
N MET A 70 13.10 1.95 21.27
CA MET A 70 12.37 0.79 20.78
C MET A 70 12.83 0.41 19.37
N PRO A 71 12.70 -0.89 18.97
CA PRO A 71 12.75 -1.25 17.57
C PRO A 71 11.62 -0.56 16.84
N GLY A 72 11.84 -0.19 15.56
CA GLY A 72 10.79 0.38 14.74
C GLY A 72 9.57 -0.52 14.63
N LEU A 73 8.38 0.06 14.63
CA LEU A 73 7.13 -0.67 14.44
C LEU A 73 7.04 -1.20 13.01
N HIS A 74 6.44 -2.37 12.87
CA HIS A 74 6.09 -3.00 11.61
C HIS A 74 4.58 -2.98 11.44
N ASP A 75 4.08 -2.48 10.31
CA ASP A 75 2.70 -2.62 9.92
C ASP A 75 2.61 -3.64 8.77
N LEU A 76 2.07 -4.82 9.07
CA LEU A 76 2.05 -5.95 8.14
C LEU A 76 0.91 -5.91 7.13
N HIS A 77 0.05 -4.90 7.17
CA HIS A 77 -1.09 -4.81 6.30
C HIS A 77 -1.49 -3.37 6.06
N THR A 78 -1.04 -2.80 4.95
CA THR A 78 -1.40 -1.43 4.56
C THR A 78 -1.79 -1.36 3.09
N HIS A 79 -2.52 -0.31 2.77
CA HIS A 79 -2.81 0.15 1.42
C HIS A 79 -2.28 1.59 1.33
N LEU A 80 -0.99 1.73 1.00
CA LEU A 80 -0.34 3.03 0.91
C LEU A 80 -0.85 3.83 -0.30
N ARG A 81 -1.68 3.18 -1.10
CA ARG A 81 -2.35 3.72 -2.27
C ARG A 81 -1.36 4.37 -3.20
N SER A 82 -0.64 3.50 -3.89
CA SER A 82 0.21 3.91 -4.98
C SER A 82 -0.49 4.96 -5.84
N PRO A 83 0.19 6.02 -6.23
CA PRO A 83 -0.33 7.02 -7.11
C PRO A 83 -0.53 6.38 -8.48
N GLY A 84 -1.48 5.58 -8.71
CA GLY A 84 -1.74 4.97 -9.98
C GLY A 84 -3.22 5.09 -10.29
N LEU A 85 -3.48 5.53 -11.51
CA LEU A 85 -4.63 5.15 -12.29
C LEU A 85 -5.94 5.32 -11.50
N GLY A 86 -6.33 6.54 -11.23
CA GLY A 86 -7.61 6.87 -10.64
C GLY A 86 -7.62 7.20 -9.15
N GLY A 87 -6.47 7.36 -8.50
CA GLY A 87 -6.36 7.82 -7.12
C GLY A 87 -5.27 8.90 -6.94
N PRO A 88 -5.60 10.10 -6.50
CA PRO A 88 -4.62 11.15 -6.23
C PRO A 88 -3.98 10.96 -4.86
N ASP A 89 -3.80 9.74 -4.39
CA ASP A 89 -3.24 9.51 -3.08
C ASP A 89 -1.76 9.92 -3.07
N ASP A 90 -1.38 10.65 -2.03
CA ASP A 90 -0.04 11.17 -1.85
C ASP A 90 0.83 10.15 -1.11
N LEU A 91 1.64 9.40 -1.86
CA LEU A 91 2.57 8.41 -1.31
C LEU A 91 3.51 9.00 -0.25
N GLY A 92 4.04 10.19 -0.51
CA GLY A 92 4.99 10.81 0.41
C GLY A 92 4.33 11.18 1.74
N LYS A 93 3.09 11.64 1.72
CA LYS A 93 2.31 11.88 2.95
C LYS A 93 2.00 10.58 3.68
N ALA A 94 1.62 9.52 2.96
CA ALA A 94 1.42 8.21 3.57
C ALA A 94 2.69 7.70 4.26
N TYR A 95 3.86 7.83 3.61
CA TYR A 95 5.14 7.45 4.19
C TYR A 95 5.54 8.34 5.38
N ALA A 96 5.33 9.65 5.27
CA ALA A 96 5.59 10.60 6.35
C ALA A 96 4.76 10.26 7.59
N ALA A 97 3.48 9.93 7.41
CA ALA A 97 2.59 9.53 8.50
C ALA A 97 3.12 8.27 9.22
N HIS A 98 3.61 7.25 8.49
CA HIS A 98 4.23 6.09 9.12
C HIS A 98 5.46 6.48 9.95
N LEU A 99 6.37 7.24 9.36
CA LEU A 99 7.63 7.61 10.02
C LEU A 99 7.42 8.43 11.28
N ILE A 100 6.49 9.42 11.28
CA ILE A 100 6.25 10.24 12.48
C ILE A 100 5.63 9.44 13.64
N HIS A 101 5.04 8.28 13.36
CA HIS A 101 4.49 7.37 14.37
C HIS A 101 5.46 6.23 14.75
N GLY A 102 6.72 6.26 14.27
CA GLY A 102 7.71 5.23 14.57
C GLY A 102 7.54 3.92 13.80
N VAL A 103 6.65 3.90 12.79
CA VAL A 103 6.54 2.76 11.87
C VAL A 103 7.68 2.84 10.86
N THR A 104 8.62 1.90 10.97
CA THR A 104 9.83 1.85 10.12
C THR A 104 9.76 0.79 9.04
N THR A 105 8.77 -0.10 9.10
CA THR A 105 8.51 -1.12 8.07
C THR A 105 7.00 -1.21 7.82
N ALA A 106 6.58 -1.16 6.56
CA ALA A 106 5.19 -1.29 6.15
C ALA A 106 5.07 -2.24 4.94
N VAL A 107 4.06 -3.12 4.97
CA VAL A 107 3.73 -4.02 3.85
C VAL A 107 2.63 -3.38 3.04
N ASP A 108 2.89 -3.07 1.78
CA ASP A 108 1.92 -2.43 0.88
C ASP A 108 1.26 -3.45 -0.05
N PHE A 109 -0.05 -3.60 0.07
CA PHE A 109 -0.88 -4.45 -0.77
C PHE A 109 -1.61 -3.69 -1.89
N SER A 110 -1.31 -2.42 -2.13
CA SER A 110 -1.99 -1.59 -3.13
C SER A 110 -1.19 -1.37 -4.42
N VAL A 111 -0.07 -2.05 -4.59
CA VAL A 111 0.82 -1.90 -5.73
C VAL A 111 0.62 -2.98 -6.79
N SER A 112 0.98 -2.68 -8.04
CA SER A 112 1.15 -3.66 -9.12
C SER A 112 2.64 -3.96 -9.35
N GLY A 113 2.94 -5.04 -10.08
CA GLY A 113 4.33 -5.38 -10.41
C GLY A 113 5.08 -4.24 -11.09
N GLU A 114 4.42 -3.49 -11.98
CA GLU A 114 5.02 -2.34 -12.68
C GLU A 114 5.44 -1.18 -11.76
N MET A 115 4.85 -1.10 -10.56
CA MET A 115 5.12 -0.03 -9.61
C MET A 115 6.32 -0.33 -8.71
N LEU A 116 6.72 -1.59 -8.54
CA LEU A 116 7.73 -1.98 -7.55
C LEU A 116 9.09 -1.30 -7.77
N ALA A 117 9.61 -1.40 -8.99
CA ALA A 117 10.93 -0.82 -9.31
C ALA A 117 10.93 0.72 -9.18
N PRO A 118 9.98 1.49 -9.74
CA PRO A 118 9.97 2.94 -9.57
C PRO A 118 9.79 3.40 -8.11
N ILE A 119 8.99 2.68 -7.31
CA ILE A 119 8.83 3.01 -5.88
C ILE A 119 10.16 2.79 -5.14
N ARG A 120 10.85 1.68 -5.38
CA ARG A 120 12.16 1.41 -4.79
C ARG A 120 13.18 2.48 -5.19
N GLU A 121 13.26 2.82 -6.48
CA GLU A 121 14.15 3.87 -6.97
C GLU A 121 13.92 5.21 -6.25
N MET A 122 12.68 5.66 -6.13
CA MET A 122 12.34 6.90 -5.42
C MET A 122 12.72 6.88 -3.94
N THR A 123 12.51 5.76 -3.27
CA THR A 123 12.73 5.67 -1.82
C THR A 123 14.20 5.40 -1.48
N GLU A 124 14.90 4.58 -2.28
CA GLU A 124 16.32 4.28 -2.11
C GLU A 124 17.22 5.47 -2.48
N SER A 125 16.85 6.24 -3.50
CA SER A 125 17.55 7.49 -3.85
C SER A 125 17.33 8.60 -2.83
N GLY A 126 16.34 8.45 -1.94
CA GLY A 126 15.96 9.50 -0.98
C GLY A 126 15.14 10.63 -1.60
N ALA A 127 14.67 10.50 -2.83
CA ALA A 127 13.76 11.47 -3.45
C ALA A 127 12.46 11.63 -2.65
N VAL A 128 12.01 10.55 -2.01
CA VAL A 128 10.91 10.53 -1.07
C VAL A 128 11.32 9.78 0.19
N SER A 129 11.15 10.40 1.37
CA SER A 129 11.40 9.74 2.66
C SER A 129 10.30 8.71 2.93
N ALA A 130 10.68 7.46 3.18
CA ALA A 130 9.75 6.36 3.39
C ALA A 130 10.21 5.41 4.51
N PRO A 131 9.31 4.68 5.16
CA PRO A 131 9.69 3.47 5.91
C PRO A 131 10.27 2.44 4.94
N ARG A 132 10.81 1.34 5.45
CA ARG A 132 11.14 0.20 4.59
C ARG A 132 9.84 -0.40 4.06
N LEU A 133 9.69 -0.36 2.76
CA LEU A 133 8.51 -0.89 2.10
C LEU A 133 8.71 -2.37 1.79
N GLN A 134 7.70 -3.16 2.09
CA GLN A 134 7.56 -4.54 1.64
C GLN A 134 6.45 -4.55 0.60
N LEU A 135 6.84 -4.52 -0.68
CA LEU A 135 5.93 -4.36 -1.80
C LEU A 135 5.41 -5.73 -2.22
N ALA A 136 4.10 -5.94 -2.13
CA ALA A 136 3.49 -7.22 -2.40
C ALA A 136 2.79 -7.27 -3.75
N ILE A 137 2.89 -8.41 -4.43
CA ILE A 137 2.06 -8.72 -5.59
C ILE A 137 0.87 -9.56 -5.16
N ARG A 138 -0.31 -9.24 -5.70
CA ARG A 138 -1.57 -9.90 -5.36
C ARG A 138 -1.92 -10.99 -6.36
N LEU A 139 -2.38 -12.15 -5.86
CA LEU A 139 -2.96 -13.22 -6.63
C LEU A 139 -4.35 -13.55 -6.07
N GLY A 140 -5.33 -13.73 -6.96
CA GLY A 140 -6.71 -14.03 -6.62
C GLY A 140 -7.33 -15.01 -7.61
N VAL A 141 -8.62 -15.28 -7.45
CA VAL A 141 -9.40 -16.09 -8.39
C VAL A 141 -10.35 -15.21 -9.18
N PRO A 142 -10.74 -15.57 -10.40
CA PRO A 142 -11.73 -14.83 -11.17
C PRO A 142 -13.04 -14.66 -10.38
N GLY A 143 -13.57 -13.44 -10.32
CA GLY A 143 -14.75 -13.10 -9.52
C GLY A 143 -14.57 -13.25 -8.02
N GLY A 144 -13.32 -13.32 -7.55
CA GLY A 144 -12.95 -13.31 -6.15
C GLY A 144 -12.67 -11.90 -5.61
N HIS A 145 -12.41 -11.81 -4.30
CA HIS A 145 -11.99 -10.56 -3.70
C HIS A 145 -10.64 -10.10 -4.29
N GLY A 146 -10.53 -8.80 -4.56
CA GLY A 146 -9.34 -8.21 -5.18
C GLY A 146 -9.31 -8.27 -6.71
N THR A 147 -10.18 -9.07 -7.36
CA THR A 147 -10.35 -9.12 -8.83
C THR A 147 -11.62 -8.43 -9.30
N GLU A 148 -12.52 -8.05 -8.40
CA GLU A 148 -13.83 -7.44 -8.70
C GLU A 148 -13.77 -5.97 -9.16
N ARG A 149 -12.57 -5.37 -9.27
CA ARG A 149 -12.44 -3.92 -9.52
C ARG A 149 -12.10 -3.54 -10.96
N GLY A 150 -12.13 -4.48 -11.90
CA GLY A 150 -12.04 -4.16 -13.31
C GLY A 150 -10.68 -3.66 -13.82
N TRP A 151 -9.58 -3.99 -13.14
CA TRP A 151 -8.21 -3.65 -13.55
C TRP A 151 -7.47 -4.81 -14.21
N GLY A 152 -8.19 -5.89 -14.54
CA GLY A 152 -7.58 -7.11 -15.05
C GLY A 152 -6.43 -7.60 -14.15
N ASP A 153 -5.43 -8.22 -14.76
CA ASP A 153 -4.23 -8.73 -14.08
C ASP A 153 -3.28 -7.65 -13.56
N PHE A 154 -3.57 -6.37 -13.77
CA PHE A 154 -2.62 -5.31 -13.42
C PHE A 154 -2.35 -5.21 -11.92
N PHE A 155 -3.40 -5.24 -11.10
CA PHE A 155 -3.25 -5.22 -9.64
C PHE A 155 -3.32 -6.59 -9.01
N THR A 156 -4.16 -7.50 -9.52
CA THR A 156 -4.34 -8.83 -8.96
C THR A 156 -4.29 -9.86 -10.08
N MET A 157 -3.25 -10.67 -10.12
CA MET A 157 -3.10 -11.73 -11.11
C MET A 157 -4.06 -12.87 -10.80
N GLU A 158 -4.79 -13.34 -11.81
CA GLU A 158 -5.74 -14.43 -11.63
C GLU A 158 -5.05 -15.80 -11.65
N ALA A 159 -5.41 -16.63 -10.66
CA ALA A 159 -4.86 -17.97 -10.45
C ALA A 159 -5.98 -18.96 -10.06
N PRO A 160 -6.86 -19.36 -11.01
CA PRO A 160 -8.00 -20.21 -10.72
C PRO A 160 -7.64 -21.69 -10.45
N THR A 161 -6.48 -22.14 -10.88
CA THR A 161 -6.02 -23.53 -10.76
C THR A 161 -4.54 -23.59 -10.33
N PRO A 162 -4.04 -24.73 -9.84
CA PRO A 162 -2.61 -24.88 -9.53
C PRO A 162 -1.68 -24.55 -10.71
N ALA A 163 -2.02 -24.98 -11.92
CA ALA A 163 -1.23 -24.68 -13.12
C ALA A 163 -1.23 -23.17 -13.45
N ALA A 164 -2.40 -22.50 -13.33
CA ALA A 164 -2.49 -21.05 -13.50
C ALA A 164 -1.71 -20.30 -12.40
N ALA A 165 -1.71 -20.82 -11.16
CA ALA A 165 -0.94 -20.29 -10.05
C ALA A 165 0.57 -20.32 -10.33
N GLU A 166 1.10 -21.40 -10.90
CA GLU A 166 2.50 -21.49 -11.28
C GLU A 166 2.88 -20.44 -12.35
N LEU A 167 2.04 -20.26 -13.37
CA LEU A 167 2.24 -19.24 -14.39
C LEU A 167 2.18 -17.81 -13.81
N ALA A 168 1.19 -17.54 -12.98
CA ALA A 168 1.05 -16.25 -12.31
C ALA A 168 2.24 -15.97 -11.38
N MET A 169 2.72 -16.97 -10.62
CA MET A 169 3.91 -16.85 -9.77
C MET A 169 5.19 -16.59 -10.57
N ASN A 170 5.37 -17.23 -11.74
CA ASN A 170 6.52 -16.95 -12.61
C ASN A 170 6.52 -15.48 -13.05
N ARG A 171 5.35 -14.93 -13.41
CA ARG A 171 5.18 -13.51 -13.74
C ARG A 171 5.44 -12.60 -12.53
N ALA A 172 4.87 -12.95 -11.38
CA ALA A 172 5.02 -12.18 -10.15
C ALA A 172 6.48 -12.11 -9.69
N LEU A 173 7.19 -13.24 -9.67
CA LEU A 173 8.59 -13.31 -9.22
C LEU A 173 9.56 -12.51 -10.10
N ALA A 174 9.24 -12.31 -11.40
CA ALA A 174 10.02 -11.45 -12.29
C ALA A 174 10.11 -9.99 -11.80
N TYR A 175 9.11 -9.52 -11.05
CA TYR A 175 9.11 -8.19 -10.44
C TYR A 175 9.83 -8.13 -9.09
N ARG A 176 10.32 -9.27 -8.57
CA ARG A 176 11.02 -9.38 -7.28
C ARG A 176 10.21 -8.78 -6.11
N PRO A 177 8.98 -9.26 -5.86
CA PRO A 177 8.18 -8.77 -4.73
C PRO A 177 8.81 -9.17 -3.39
N ASP A 178 8.50 -8.40 -2.34
CA ASP A 178 8.93 -8.69 -0.97
C ASP A 178 7.94 -9.59 -0.23
N ALA A 179 6.69 -9.64 -0.70
CA ALA A 179 5.63 -10.52 -0.20
C ALA A 179 4.65 -10.91 -1.32
N ILE A 180 3.92 -11.98 -1.12
CA ILE A 180 2.77 -12.35 -1.96
C ILE A 180 1.50 -12.17 -1.13
N LYS A 181 0.52 -11.45 -1.68
CA LYS A 181 -0.82 -11.33 -1.12
C LYS A 181 -1.77 -12.26 -1.85
N VAL A 182 -2.53 -13.06 -1.12
CA VAL A 182 -3.58 -13.93 -1.66
C VAL A 182 -4.92 -13.68 -0.99
N PHE A 183 -5.99 -14.23 -1.54
CA PHE A 183 -7.35 -14.12 -1.03
C PHE A 183 -7.93 -15.52 -0.86
N ALA A 184 -7.96 -16.03 0.39
CA ALA A 184 -8.39 -17.39 0.68
C ALA A 184 -9.90 -17.55 0.75
N ASP A 185 -10.64 -16.47 1.02
CA ASP A 185 -12.10 -16.49 1.04
C ASP A 185 -12.72 -15.30 0.30
N GLY A 186 -13.99 -15.43 -0.03
CA GLY A 186 -14.78 -14.43 -0.74
C GLY A 186 -15.94 -13.87 0.08
N TRP A 187 -15.97 -14.10 1.39
CA TRP A 187 -17.03 -13.56 2.24
C TRP A 187 -17.05 -12.03 2.24
N ARG A 188 -18.22 -11.46 2.05
CA ARG A 188 -18.43 -10.02 1.92
C ARG A 188 -19.06 -9.39 3.15
N TYR A 189 -18.75 -9.91 4.34
CA TYR A 189 -19.24 -9.35 5.61
C TYR A 189 -20.77 -9.30 5.69
N GLY A 190 -21.43 -10.38 5.26
CA GLY A 190 -22.89 -10.50 5.22
C GLY A 190 -23.58 -9.81 4.02
N ARG A 191 -22.78 -9.28 3.06
CA ARG A 191 -23.34 -8.77 1.79
C ARG A 191 -23.46 -9.89 0.76
N VAL A 192 -24.54 -9.92 0.03
CA VAL A 192 -24.83 -10.93 -1.03
C VAL A 192 -24.57 -10.34 -2.40
N PRO A 193 -24.08 -11.13 -3.37
CA PRO A 193 -23.53 -12.48 -3.24
C PRO A 193 -22.13 -12.50 -2.64
N ASP A 194 -21.73 -13.63 -2.04
CA ASP A 194 -20.33 -13.89 -1.74
C ASP A 194 -19.51 -14.02 -3.03
N LEU A 195 -18.20 -13.75 -2.90
CA LEU A 195 -17.25 -13.86 -4.01
C LEU A 195 -16.59 -15.24 -4.02
N ASN A 196 -15.95 -15.58 -5.14
CA ASN A 196 -15.22 -16.84 -5.27
C ASN A 196 -14.02 -16.91 -4.32
N SER A 197 -13.77 -18.10 -3.79
CA SER A 197 -12.70 -18.41 -2.86
C SER A 197 -11.63 -19.28 -3.51
N MET A 198 -10.38 -19.18 -3.02
CA MET A 198 -9.27 -20.00 -3.48
C MET A 198 -9.24 -21.33 -2.72
N ASN A 199 -9.03 -22.44 -3.44
CA ASN A 199 -8.93 -23.77 -2.82
C ASN A 199 -7.49 -24.09 -2.34
N VAL A 200 -7.37 -25.10 -1.46
CA VAL A 200 -6.07 -25.51 -0.89
C VAL A 200 -5.04 -25.89 -1.95
N PRO A 201 -5.32 -26.70 -2.99
CA PRO A 201 -4.31 -27.04 -3.99
C PRO A 201 -3.72 -25.84 -4.73
N THR A 202 -4.58 -24.89 -5.13
CA THR A 202 -4.14 -23.66 -5.83
C THR A 202 -3.31 -22.77 -4.90
N LEU A 203 -3.79 -22.55 -3.67
CA LEU A 203 -3.07 -21.75 -2.69
C LEU A 203 -1.73 -22.37 -2.30
N ARG A 204 -1.68 -23.70 -2.16
CA ARG A 204 -0.42 -24.42 -1.88
C ARG A 204 0.59 -24.29 -3.01
N ALA A 205 0.16 -24.31 -4.27
CA ALA A 205 1.07 -24.06 -5.40
C ALA A 205 1.73 -22.68 -5.32
N ILE A 206 0.96 -21.65 -4.95
CA ILE A 206 1.48 -20.29 -4.71
C ILE A 206 2.49 -20.31 -3.54
N VAL A 207 2.11 -20.88 -2.40
CA VAL A 207 2.96 -20.94 -1.20
C VAL A 207 4.28 -21.64 -1.47
N VAL A 208 4.27 -22.80 -2.11
CA VAL A 208 5.49 -23.56 -2.44
C VAL A 208 6.45 -22.73 -3.30
N ARG A 209 5.92 -22.04 -4.32
CA ARG A 209 6.72 -21.20 -5.22
C ARG A 209 7.28 -19.96 -4.51
N ALA A 210 6.46 -19.30 -3.67
CA ALA A 210 6.89 -18.13 -2.91
C ALA A 210 7.97 -18.51 -1.88
N HIS A 211 7.77 -19.61 -1.14
CA HIS A 211 8.74 -20.10 -0.15
C HIS A 211 10.06 -20.54 -0.78
N ALA A 212 10.03 -21.15 -1.96
CA ALA A 212 11.25 -21.47 -2.73
C ALA A 212 12.06 -20.22 -3.09
N ALA A 213 11.41 -19.06 -3.24
CA ALA A 213 12.03 -17.77 -3.45
C ALA A 213 12.34 -17.00 -2.15
N GLY A 214 12.06 -17.57 -0.98
CA GLY A 214 12.26 -16.92 0.32
C GLY A 214 11.21 -15.85 0.67
N ILE A 215 10.10 -15.78 -0.06
CA ILE A 215 9.09 -14.72 0.02
C ILE A 215 7.91 -15.19 0.88
N PRO A 216 7.45 -14.40 1.89
CA PRO A 216 6.28 -14.74 2.69
C PRO A 216 4.98 -14.57 1.89
N VAL A 217 3.97 -15.39 2.25
CA VAL A 217 2.61 -15.32 1.72
C VAL A 217 1.65 -14.87 2.81
N ILE A 218 0.96 -13.76 2.59
CA ILE A 218 -0.04 -13.19 3.50
C ILE A 218 -1.40 -13.21 2.79
N THR A 219 -2.43 -13.75 3.47
CA THR A 219 -3.76 -13.88 2.86
C THR A 219 -4.75 -12.84 3.38
N HIS A 220 -5.76 -12.51 2.57
CA HIS A 220 -7.03 -11.99 3.06
C HIS A 220 -7.88 -13.17 3.53
N THR A 221 -8.30 -13.16 4.80
CA THR A 221 -9.04 -14.27 5.39
C THR A 221 -9.92 -13.76 6.52
N VAL A 222 -11.23 -13.82 6.37
CA VAL A 222 -12.20 -13.26 7.32
C VAL A 222 -13.22 -14.28 7.81
N THR A 223 -13.13 -15.54 7.31
CA THR A 223 -13.97 -16.66 7.73
C THR A 223 -13.13 -17.77 8.37
N LEU A 224 -13.78 -18.56 9.25
CA LEU A 224 -13.18 -19.74 9.87
C LEU A 224 -12.78 -20.79 8.82
N GLU A 225 -13.62 -21.04 7.83
CA GLU A 225 -13.34 -21.99 6.75
C GLU A 225 -12.16 -21.51 5.88
N GLY A 226 -12.16 -20.23 5.45
CA GLY A 226 -11.05 -19.64 4.71
C GLY A 226 -9.74 -19.70 5.49
N ALA A 227 -9.79 -19.54 6.81
CA ALA A 227 -8.63 -19.64 7.69
C ALA A 227 -8.06 -21.08 7.72
N LYS A 228 -8.93 -22.09 7.77
CA LYS A 228 -8.50 -23.51 7.69
C LYS A 228 -7.88 -23.83 6.33
N VAL A 229 -8.47 -23.35 5.23
CA VAL A 229 -7.92 -23.47 3.88
C VAL A 229 -6.51 -22.83 3.82
N ALA A 230 -6.36 -21.63 4.33
CA ALA A 230 -5.10 -20.89 4.31
C ALA A 230 -4.01 -21.57 5.17
N ALA A 231 -4.33 -21.96 6.41
CA ALA A 231 -3.39 -22.65 7.29
C ALA A 231 -3.00 -24.03 6.73
N SER A 232 -3.94 -24.77 6.12
CA SER A 232 -3.67 -26.04 5.47
C SER A 232 -2.76 -25.91 4.23
N ALA A 233 -2.83 -24.78 3.54
CA ALA A 233 -1.93 -24.49 2.43
C ALA A 233 -0.54 -24.03 2.88
N GLY A 234 -0.37 -23.59 4.14
CA GLY A 234 0.90 -23.19 4.73
C GLY A 234 1.28 -21.74 4.51
N VAL A 235 0.31 -20.82 4.45
CA VAL A 235 0.59 -19.37 4.38
C VAL A 235 1.34 -18.89 5.63
N ASP A 236 2.13 -17.82 5.51
CA ASP A 236 2.90 -17.28 6.64
C ASP A 236 2.01 -16.49 7.62
N ALA A 237 0.95 -15.83 7.13
CA ALA A 237 0.01 -15.13 8.00
C ALA A 237 -1.41 -15.04 7.42
N LEU A 238 -2.39 -15.17 8.30
CA LEU A 238 -3.78 -14.78 8.05
C LEU A 238 -3.89 -13.26 8.26
N GLY A 239 -4.26 -12.55 7.21
CA GLY A 239 -4.59 -11.13 7.27
C GLY A 239 -6.09 -10.94 7.47
N HIS A 240 -6.42 -10.02 8.32
CA HIS A 240 -7.73 -9.68 8.86
C HIS A 240 -8.25 -10.61 9.96
N GLY A 241 -9.24 -10.09 10.65
CA GLY A 241 -9.92 -10.80 11.73
C GLY A 241 -10.95 -11.78 11.22
N ILE A 242 -10.92 -13.02 11.72
CA ILE A 242 -11.97 -14.01 11.50
C ILE A 242 -13.21 -13.53 12.24
N GLY A 243 -14.25 -13.13 11.51
CA GLY A 243 -15.40 -12.40 12.05
C GLY A 243 -16.76 -13.09 11.88
N ASP A 244 -16.81 -14.25 11.25
CA ASP A 244 -18.03 -15.04 11.03
C ASP A 244 -18.31 -16.04 12.16
N ALA A 245 -17.25 -16.63 12.76
CA ALA A 245 -17.34 -17.68 13.77
C ALA A 245 -16.20 -17.60 14.79
N ILE A 246 -16.41 -18.20 15.97
CA ILE A 246 -15.36 -18.41 16.97
C ILE A 246 -14.41 -19.50 16.45
N VAL A 247 -13.10 -19.23 16.51
CA VAL A 247 -12.07 -20.19 16.10
C VAL A 247 -12.11 -21.44 16.97
N ASP A 248 -11.98 -22.59 16.34
CA ASP A 248 -11.96 -23.90 16.98
C ASP A 248 -10.52 -24.42 17.22
N ASP A 249 -10.41 -25.52 17.95
CA ASP A 249 -9.14 -26.12 18.28
C ASP A 249 -8.44 -26.71 17.04
N GLU A 250 -9.21 -27.09 16.01
CA GLU A 250 -8.66 -27.57 14.73
C GLU A 250 -7.86 -26.47 14.04
N LEU A 251 -8.42 -25.25 13.90
CA LEU A 251 -7.70 -24.13 13.30
C LEU A 251 -6.46 -23.79 14.10
N ILE A 252 -6.54 -23.75 15.44
CA ILE A 252 -5.39 -23.49 16.31
C ILE A 252 -4.29 -24.52 16.07
N ALA A 253 -4.65 -25.82 16.00
CA ALA A 253 -3.71 -26.89 15.72
C ALA A 253 -3.07 -26.76 14.33
N LEU A 254 -3.85 -26.47 13.29
CA LEU A 254 -3.37 -26.22 11.92
C LEU A 254 -2.39 -25.05 11.87
N MET A 255 -2.73 -23.91 12.48
CA MET A 255 -1.86 -22.73 12.50
C MET A 255 -0.55 -22.99 13.24
N ARG A 256 -0.59 -23.74 14.34
CA ARG A 256 0.64 -24.15 15.06
C ARG A 256 1.50 -25.10 14.25
N ALA A 257 0.90 -26.07 13.60
CA ALA A 257 1.61 -27.07 12.80
C ALA A 257 2.27 -26.44 11.55
N SER A 258 1.58 -25.53 10.88
CA SER A 258 2.10 -24.82 9.70
C SER A 258 3.00 -23.63 10.05
N GLY A 259 2.96 -23.16 11.30
CA GLY A 259 3.61 -21.90 11.71
C GLY A 259 2.90 -20.65 11.20
N THR A 260 1.66 -20.76 10.71
CA THR A 260 0.86 -19.62 10.25
C THR A 260 0.58 -18.65 11.40
N ALA A 261 0.89 -17.37 11.19
CA ALA A 261 0.63 -16.29 12.14
C ALA A 261 -0.74 -15.64 11.93
N TYR A 262 -1.14 -14.78 12.86
CA TYR A 262 -2.37 -14.02 12.78
C TYR A 262 -2.09 -12.51 12.79
N VAL A 263 -2.68 -11.77 11.84
CA VAL A 263 -2.58 -10.31 11.71
C VAL A 263 -4.01 -9.74 11.61
N PRO A 264 -4.70 -9.53 12.73
CA PRO A 264 -6.15 -9.35 12.80
C PRO A 264 -6.68 -8.04 12.22
N THR A 265 -5.85 -7.02 12.07
CA THR A 265 -6.27 -5.68 11.62
C THR A 265 -7.48 -5.15 12.41
N MET A 266 -7.43 -5.20 13.73
CA MET A 266 -8.55 -4.83 14.61
C MET A 266 -9.03 -3.39 14.36
N ALA A 267 -8.10 -2.49 14.02
CA ALA A 267 -8.39 -1.07 13.79
C ALA A 267 -9.40 -0.83 12.66
N VAL A 268 -9.45 -1.68 11.61
CA VAL A 268 -10.42 -1.53 10.52
C VAL A 268 -11.80 -2.03 10.89
N TYR A 269 -11.89 -2.98 11.83
CA TYR A 269 -13.15 -3.58 12.28
C TYR A 269 -13.74 -2.97 13.54
N GLU A 270 -12.97 -2.12 14.23
CA GLU A 270 -13.47 -1.40 15.39
C GLU A 270 -14.69 -0.57 14.98
N PRO A 271 -15.86 -0.79 15.63
CA PRO A 271 -17.06 -0.03 15.31
C PRO A 271 -16.80 1.47 15.41
N GLN A 272 -17.17 2.21 14.37
CA GLN A 272 -16.89 3.66 14.33
C GLN A 272 -17.59 4.40 15.47
N GLN A 273 -18.72 3.90 15.94
CA GLN A 273 -19.49 4.46 17.05
C GLN A 273 -18.73 4.35 18.38
N ASP A 274 -18.01 3.24 18.59
CA ASP A 274 -17.22 3.00 19.82
C ASP A 274 -15.81 3.59 19.74
N ARG A 275 -15.39 4.00 18.54
CA ARG A 275 -14.05 4.50 18.30
C ARG A 275 -13.82 5.84 18.97
N SER A 276 -13.11 5.82 20.09
CA SER A 276 -12.63 7.02 20.78
C SER A 276 -11.21 7.36 20.34
N PHE A 277 -10.94 8.63 20.18
CA PHE A 277 -9.59 9.13 19.92
C PHE A 277 -9.02 9.81 21.15
N LEU A 278 -7.77 9.50 21.46
CA LEU A 278 -7.02 10.26 22.44
C LEU A 278 -6.65 11.64 21.86
N PRO A 279 -6.55 12.70 22.69
CA PRO A 279 -6.10 14.01 22.20
C PRO A 279 -4.73 13.94 21.50
N ALA A 280 -3.83 13.09 21.97
CA ALA A 280 -2.52 12.86 21.35
C ALA A 280 -2.65 12.21 19.96
N GLU A 281 -3.58 11.28 19.78
CA GLU A 281 -3.86 10.62 18.51
C GLU A 281 -4.44 11.62 17.49
N LEU A 282 -5.50 12.37 17.86
CA LEU A 282 -6.09 13.40 17.00
C LEU A 282 -5.06 14.45 16.54
N ARG A 283 -4.18 14.86 17.45
CA ARG A 283 -3.14 15.87 17.15
C ARG A 283 -2.16 15.42 16.07
N LEU A 284 -1.96 14.11 15.89
CA LEU A 284 -1.00 13.55 14.94
C LEU A 284 -1.64 13.19 13.59
N LEU A 285 -2.98 13.20 13.48
CA LEU A 285 -3.67 13.04 12.20
C LEU A 285 -3.41 14.25 11.29
N ALA A 286 -3.37 14.01 9.98
CA ALA A 286 -3.36 15.07 9.00
C ALA A 286 -4.64 15.95 9.12
N PRO A 287 -4.59 17.24 8.79
CA PRO A 287 -5.72 18.14 9.01
C PRO A 287 -7.06 17.66 8.44
N PRO A 288 -7.15 17.11 7.21
CA PRO A 288 -8.42 16.60 6.67
C PRO A 288 -8.95 15.37 7.44
N GLU A 289 -8.05 14.51 7.91
CA GLU A 289 -8.39 13.32 8.70
C GLU A 289 -8.90 13.73 10.07
N ARG A 290 -8.20 14.66 10.73
CA ARG A 290 -8.59 15.24 12.02
C ARG A 290 -9.96 15.90 11.94
N ALA A 291 -10.19 16.77 10.96
CA ALA A 291 -11.46 17.45 10.77
C ALA A 291 -12.62 16.44 10.55
N ARG A 292 -12.36 15.34 9.82
CA ARG A 292 -13.34 14.26 9.64
C ARG A 292 -13.72 13.61 10.98
N GLU A 293 -12.74 13.27 11.80
CA GLU A 293 -13.00 12.61 13.09
C GLU A 293 -13.64 13.57 14.11
N GLU A 294 -13.21 14.83 14.17
CA GLU A 294 -13.85 15.85 15.00
C GLU A 294 -15.32 16.05 14.58
N ALA A 295 -15.60 16.13 13.29
CA ALA A 295 -16.96 16.24 12.78
C ALA A 295 -17.81 14.99 13.09
N ARG A 296 -17.21 13.79 13.06
CA ARG A 296 -17.88 12.54 13.44
C ARG A 296 -18.21 12.54 14.95
N LEU A 297 -17.25 12.90 15.79
CA LEU A 297 -17.41 12.95 17.25
C LEU A 297 -18.43 14.02 17.72
N ALA A 298 -18.64 15.06 16.91
CA ALA A 298 -19.59 16.13 17.21
C ALA A 298 -21.04 15.79 16.86
N ARG A 299 -21.31 14.65 16.23
CA ARG A 299 -22.67 14.21 15.83
C ARG A 299 -23.19 13.12 16.75
N PRO A 300 -24.52 13.02 16.95
CA PRO A 300 -25.12 11.82 17.50
C PRO A 300 -24.71 10.61 16.64
N LEU A 301 -24.28 9.56 17.30
CA LEU A 301 -23.85 8.34 16.61
C LEU A 301 -25.08 7.48 16.27
N ASP A 302 -25.15 6.99 15.05
CA ASP A 302 -26.14 6.00 14.67
C ASP A 302 -25.91 4.70 15.46
N PRO A 303 -26.96 3.91 15.74
CA PRO A 303 -26.78 2.60 16.38
C PRO A 303 -25.84 1.71 15.57
N ILE A 304 -24.96 0.98 16.26
CA ILE A 304 -24.09 0.00 15.61
C ILE A 304 -24.94 -1.10 14.99
N PRO A 305 -24.77 -1.44 13.71
CA PRO A 305 -25.47 -2.56 13.10
C PRO A 305 -25.19 -3.87 13.87
N GLU A 306 -26.21 -4.70 14.08
CA GLU A 306 -26.10 -5.96 14.82
C GLU A 306 -24.97 -6.85 14.29
N LEU A 307 -24.82 -6.94 12.96
CA LEU A 307 -23.74 -7.68 12.32
C LEU A 307 -22.35 -7.17 12.74
N GLU A 308 -22.15 -5.86 12.83
CA GLU A 308 -20.87 -5.28 13.24
C GLU A 308 -20.59 -5.54 14.71
N THR A 309 -21.59 -5.39 15.57
CA THR A 309 -21.49 -5.70 17.00
C THR A 309 -21.11 -7.16 17.22
N ARG A 310 -21.80 -8.08 16.55
CA ARG A 310 -21.52 -9.52 16.62
C ARG A 310 -20.11 -9.83 16.11
N ARG A 311 -19.74 -9.31 14.95
CA ARG A 311 -18.41 -9.49 14.36
C ARG A 311 -17.32 -9.00 15.31
N TRP A 312 -17.47 -7.81 15.90
CA TRP A 312 -16.50 -7.25 16.81
C TRP A 312 -16.29 -8.12 18.06
N ALA A 313 -17.37 -8.63 18.64
CA ALA A 313 -17.29 -9.56 19.77
C ALA A 313 -16.55 -10.85 19.40
N ILE A 314 -16.82 -11.42 18.22
CA ILE A 314 -16.12 -12.60 17.70
C ILE A 314 -14.63 -12.32 17.51
N LEU A 315 -14.26 -11.18 16.92
CA LEU A 315 -12.88 -10.80 16.70
C LEU A 315 -12.08 -10.70 18.00
N ILE A 316 -12.66 -10.08 19.04
CA ILE A 316 -12.03 -9.96 20.35
C ILE A 316 -11.80 -11.35 20.97
N GLU A 317 -12.80 -12.20 20.91
CA GLU A 317 -12.69 -13.56 21.46
C GLU A 317 -11.66 -14.40 20.68
N ASN A 318 -11.65 -14.31 19.35
CA ASN A 318 -10.71 -15.01 18.50
C ASN A 318 -9.26 -14.56 18.75
N LEU A 319 -9.05 -13.25 18.96
CA LEU A 319 -7.72 -12.74 19.35
C LEU A 319 -7.23 -13.38 20.66
N ARG A 320 -8.12 -13.49 21.66
CA ARG A 320 -7.82 -14.12 22.97
C ARG A 320 -7.53 -15.60 22.83
N ARG A 321 -8.36 -16.35 22.08
CA ARG A 321 -8.23 -17.79 21.89
C ARG A 321 -6.94 -18.14 21.13
N LEU A 322 -6.65 -17.43 20.04
CA LEU A 322 -5.44 -17.64 19.25
C LEU A 322 -4.18 -17.34 20.07
N LYS A 323 -4.21 -16.25 20.89
CA LYS A 323 -3.13 -15.96 21.83
C LYS A 323 -2.94 -17.08 22.86
N ALA A 324 -4.02 -17.51 23.51
CA ALA A 324 -3.98 -18.59 24.49
C ALA A 324 -3.51 -19.91 23.87
N GLY A 325 -3.87 -20.17 22.60
CA GLY A 325 -3.43 -21.31 21.82
C GLY A 325 -1.98 -21.24 21.35
N GLY A 326 -1.24 -20.17 21.65
CA GLY A 326 0.18 -20.03 21.32
C GLY A 326 0.43 -19.70 19.83
N VAL A 327 -0.57 -19.19 19.12
CA VAL A 327 -0.40 -18.67 17.75
C VAL A 327 0.40 -17.37 17.79
N ARG A 328 1.34 -17.20 16.86
CA ARG A 328 2.07 -15.93 16.72
C ARG A 328 1.13 -14.85 16.21
N ILE A 329 1.10 -13.70 16.87
CA ILE A 329 0.21 -12.59 16.51
C ILE A 329 1.05 -11.35 16.25
N GLY A 330 1.02 -10.86 14.99
CA GLY A 330 1.61 -9.60 14.56
C GLY A 330 0.58 -8.50 14.44
N ILE A 331 1.01 -7.28 14.17
CA ILE A 331 0.09 -6.18 13.87
C ILE A 331 0.02 -5.89 12.37
N GLY A 332 -1.15 -5.46 11.94
CA GLY A 332 -1.43 -4.84 10.66
C GLY A 332 -2.70 -4.02 10.80
N THR A 333 -2.87 -3.00 9.99
CA THR A 333 -3.92 -2.01 10.22
C THR A 333 -5.01 -1.99 9.17
N ASP A 334 -4.70 -2.38 7.95
CA ASP A 334 -5.49 -2.11 6.76
C ASP A 334 -5.58 -0.59 6.45
N ALA A 335 -4.55 0.17 6.87
CA ALA A 335 -4.49 1.62 6.65
C ALA A 335 -4.61 1.99 5.16
N GLY A 336 -5.36 3.06 4.88
CA GLY A 336 -5.77 3.44 3.52
C GLY A 336 -7.19 3.00 3.18
N ILE A 337 -7.83 2.17 4.02
CA ILE A 337 -9.27 1.87 3.96
C ILE A 337 -10.02 2.85 4.87
N GLY A 338 -11.24 3.21 4.53
CA GLY A 338 -11.98 4.31 5.17
C GLY A 338 -11.97 4.31 6.70
N GLY A 339 -11.51 5.40 7.29
CA GLY A 339 -11.41 5.59 8.73
C GLY A 339 -10.21 4.91 9.40
N VAL A 340 -9.30 4.32 8.61
CA VAL A 340 -8.03 3.75 9.09
C VAL A 340 -6.87 4.56 8.50
N TYR A 341 -6.17 5.29 9.36
CA TYR A 341 -5.20 6.30 8.96
C TYR A 341 -3.77 5.78 8.95
N GLN A 342 -2.99 6.22 7.98
CA GLN A 342 -1.60 5.82 7.82
C GLN A 342 -0.80 6.14 9.09
N GLY A 343 0.00 5.20 9.54
CA GLY A 343 0.86 5.33 10.71
C GLY A 343 0.13 5.37 12.06
N SER A 344 -0.84 6.27 12.27
CA SER A 344 -1.55 6.39 13.54
C SER A 344 -2.33 5.12 13.89
N SER A 345 -2.90 4.44 12.89
CA SER A 345 -3.63 3.19 13.12
C SER A 345 -2.73 2.05 13.58
N ALA A 346 -1.43 2.06 13.29
CA ALA A 346 -0.49 1.09 13.84
C ALA A 346 -0.37 1.22 15.37
N VAL A 347 -0.30 2.46 15.88
CA VAL A 347 -0.31 2.72 17.33
C VAL A 347 -1.66 2.34 17.93
N ARG A 348 -2.77 2.62 17.20
CA ARG A 348 -4.12 2.22 17.62
C ARG A 348 -4.26 0.70 17.71
N GLU A 349 -3.76 -0.05 16.75
CA GLU A 349 -3.77 -1.52 16.75
C GLU A 349 -3.04 -2.07 17.99
N VAL A 350 -1.86 -1.52 18.31
CA VAL A 350 -1.11 -1.89 19.53
C VAL A 350 -1.92 -1.58 20.80
N ARG A 351 -2.61 -0.42 20.83
CA ARG A 351 -3.48 -0.05 21.95
C ARG A 351 -4.68 -1.00 22.10
N LEU A 352 -5.33 -1.37 21.00
CA LEU A 352 -6.43 -2.34 21.01
C LEU A 352 -5.98 -3.70 21.55
N PHE A 353 -4.79 -4.16 21.22
CA PHE A 353 -4.25 -5.40 21.79
C PHE A 353 -4.19 -5.34 23.33
N THR A 354 -3.80 -4.19 23.90
CA THR A 354 -3.76 -4.05 25.37
C THR A 354 -5.16 -4.07 25.99
N GLN A 355 -6.18 -3.60 25.30
CA GLN A 355 -7.56 -3.67 25.76
C GLN A 355 -8.10 -5.11 25.73
N PHE A 356 -7.56 -5.97 24.87
CA PHE A 356 -8.06 -7.34 24.66
C PHE A 356 -7.14 -8.42 25.21
N GLY A 357 -6.32 -8.10 26.22
CA GLY A 357 -5.64 -9.11 27.03
C GLY A 357 -4.14 -9.26 26.76
N PHE A 358 -3.51 -8.35 26.01
CA PHE A 358 -2.06 -8.26 25.95
C PHE A 358 -1.53 -7.30 27.03
N THR A 359 -0.38 -7.59 27.62
CA THR A 359 0.37 -6.55 28.32
C THR A 359 0.95 -5.56 27.31
N SER A 360 1.26 -4.33 27.74
CA SER A 360 1.92 -3.35 26.85
C SER A 360 3.18 -3.92 26.21
N ALA A 361 4.03 -4.61 26.97
CA ALA A 361 5.24 -5.22 26.45
C ALA A 361 4.96 -6.33 25.40
N GLN A 362 3.91 -7.14 25.60
CA GLN A 362 3.48 -8.15 24.62
C GLN A 362 2.95 -7.51 23.32
N ALA A 363 2.14 -6.45 23.43
CA ALA A 363 1.62 -5.73 22.28
C ALA A 363 2.74 -5.05 21.48
N LEU A 364 3.74 -4.50 22.16
CA LEU A 364 4.94 -3.94 21.53
C LEU A 364 5.79 -5.02 20.84
N ALA A 365 5.93 -6.21 21.45
CA ALA A 365 6.62 -7.32 20.80
C ALA A 365 5.87 -7.79 19.54
N ALA A 366 4.54 -7.83 19.58
CA ALA A 366 3.72 -8.13 18.41
C ALA A 366 4.00 -7.15 17.25
N ALA A 367 4.16 -5.85 17.57
CA ALA A 367 4.43 -4.79 16.59
C ALA A 367 5.90 -4.70 16.12
N THR A 368 6.81 -5.44 16.74
CA THR A 368 8.25 -5.35 16.47
C THR A 368 8.83 -6.71 16.08
N SER A 369 9.34 -7.48 17.03
CA SER A 369 10.06 -8.74 16.75
C SER A 369 9.17 -9.83 16.14
N VAL A 370 7.91 -9.95 16.60
CA VAL A 370 6.99 -10.96 16.06
C VAL A 370 6.64 -10.62 14.62
N SER A 371 6.27 -9.36 14.34
CA SER A 371 5.99 -8.90 12.98
C SER A 371 7.19 -9.04 12.05
N ALA A 372 8.40 -8.70 12.52
CA ALA A 372 9.64 -8.92 11.76
C ALA A 372 9.86 -10.43 11.47
N GLY A 373 9.55 -11.29 12.42
CA GLY A 373 9.63 -12.73 12.25
C GLY A 373 8.63 -13.29 11.25
N ILE A 374 7.41 -12.74 11.19
CA ILE A 374 6.38 -13.09 10.20
C ILE A 374 6.87 -12.76 8.78
N LEU A 375 7.54 -11.62 8.61
CA LEU A 375 8.18 -11.22 7.34
C LEU A 375 9.48 -11.97 7.04
N ARG A 376 9.87 -12.95 7.85
CA ARG A 376 11.15 -13.69 7.75
C ARG A 376 12.39 -12.79 7.91
N GLN A 377 12.24 -11.65 8.58
CA GLN A 377 13.29 -10.63 8.77
C GLN A 377 13.81 -10.55 10.21
N GLY A 378 13.37 -11.43 11.11
CA GLY A 378 13.72 -11.37 12.53
C GLY A 378 15.22 -11.51 12.85
N ALA A 379 16.01 -12.10 11.93
CA ALA A 379 17.47 -12.14 12.05
C ALA A 379 18.13 -10.78 11.76
N ASP A 380 17.48 -9.88 11.04
CA ASP A 380 18.02 -8.60 10.59
C ASP A 380 17.46 -7.40 11.36
N ARG A 381 16.20 -7.45 11.81
CA ARG A 381 15.49 -6.32 12.45
C ARG A 381 14.37 -6.75 13.40
N GLY A 382 13.72 -5.79 14.06
CA GLY A 382 12.63 -6.01 14.99
C GLY A 382 13.08 -6.16 16.44
N ARG A 383 14.41 -6.12 16.70
CA ARG A 383 14.99 -6.19 18.05
C ARG A 383 16.09 -5.15 18.25
N ILE A 384 16.35 -4.78 19.51
CA ILE A 384 17.53 -4.01 19.88
C ILE A 384 18.58 -4.98 20.43
N ALA A 385 19.43 -5.47 19.54
CA ALA A 385 20.54 -6.36 19.85
C ALA A 385 21.72 -6.06 18.90
N ALA A 386 22.93 -6.37 19.33
CA ALA A 386 24.13 -6.20 18.49
C ALA A 386 23.97 -6.98 17.17
N GLY A 387 24.36 -6.36 16.06
CA GLY A 387 24.23 -6.92 14.72
C GLY A 387 22.90 -6.63 14.02
N GLN A 388 21.82 -6.30 14.75
CA GLN A 388 20.53 -5.92 14.18
C GLN A 388 20.60 -4.55 13.49
N ARG A 389 19.74 -4.32 12.51
CA ARG A 389 19.61 -3.00 11.87
C ARG A 389 19.14 -1.96 12.87
N ALA A 390 19.71 -0.78 12.74
CA ALA A 390 19.33 0.37 13.53
C ALA A 390 18.12 1.11 12.92
N ASP A 391 17.00 0.38 12.80
CA ASP A 391 15.68 0.92 12.51
C ASP A 391 14.96 1.04 13.86
N LEU A 392 15.01 2.22 14.46
CA LEU A 392 14.69 2.46 15.85
C LEU A 392 13.89 3.75 16.02
N PHE A 393 13.22 3.89 17.15
CA PHE A 393 12.65 5.19 17.53
C PHE A 393 12.71 5.43 19.04
N LEU A 394 12.76 6.71 19.42
CA LEU A 394 12.70 7.18 20.79
C LEU A 394 11.33 7.81 21.06
N VAL A 395 10.69 7.40 22.14
CA VAL A 395 9.46 8.01 22.65
C VAL A 395 9.70 8.60 24.05
N ALA A 396 9.02 9.67 24.39
CA ALA A 396 8.98 10.15 25.77
C ALA A 396 8.10 9.22 26.60
N GLY A 397 8.55 8.87 27.81
CA GLY A 397 7.79 8.00 28.72
C GLY A 397 8.14 6.51 28.62
N ARG A 398 7.19 5.66 29.00
CA ARG A 398 7.36 4.21 29.19
C ARG A 398 6.23 3.43 28.52
N PRO A 399 6.24 3.30 27.18
CA PRO A 399 5.17 2.60 26.45
C PRO A 399 5.07 1.10 26.82
N ASP A 400 6.14 0.50 27.35
CA ASP A 400 6.13 -0.86 27.90
C ASP A 400 5.25 -1.00 29.16
N ARG A 401 4.84 0.13 29.75
CA ARG A 401 3.96 0.21 30.93
C ARG A 401 2.66 0.96 30.66
N ARG A 402 2.73 2.04 29.90
CA ARG A 402 1.62 2.90 29.50
C ARG A 402 1.66 3.08 27.98
N ILE A 403 0.84 2.33 27.29
CA ILE A 403 0.89 2.20 25.84
C ILE A 403 0.65 3.54 25.10
N GLU A 404 -0.09 4.47 25.74
CA GLU A 404 -0.39 5.80 25.20
C GLU A 404 0.87 6.65 24.98
N ASP A 405 1.97 6.34 25.69
CA ASP A 405 3.25 7.02 25.50
C ASP A 405 3.82 6.79 24.07
N LEU A 406 3.32 5.81 23.31
CA LEU A 406 3.67 5.63 21.91
C LEU A 406 3.36 6.83 21.01
N TYR A 407 2.39 7.66 21.38
CA TYR A 407 2.08 8.88 20.62
C TYR A 407 3.14 9.99 20.80
N GLU A 408 4.08 9.84 21.73
CA GLU A 408 5.09 10.85 22.06
C GLU A 408 6.45 10.57 21.38
N VAL A 409 6.42 10.25 20.08
CA VAL A 409 7.63 10.01 19.26
C VAL A 409 8.51 11.27 19.21
N ARG A 410 9.77 11.13 19.59
CA ARG A 410 10.77 12.22 19.62
C ARG A 410 11.79 12.11 18.49
N ARG A 411 12.25 10.90 18.18
CA ARG A 411 13.23 10.65 17.14
C ARG A 411 12.95 9.32 16.45
N VAL A 412 13.25 9.24 15.18
CA VAL A 412 13.19 8.00 14.39
C VAL A 412 14.51 7.81 13.68
N PHE A 413 14.99 6.59 13.60
CA PHE A 413 16.21 6.21 12.92
C PHE A 413 15.88 5.12 11.91
N LEU A 414 16.34 5.29 10.68
CA LEU A 414 16.31 4.28 9.62
C LEU A 414 17.74 4.01 9.16
N ALA A 415 18.13 2.74 9.16
CA ALA A 415 19.49 2.34 8.83
C ALA A 415 20.55 3.17 9.59
N GLY A 416 20.31 3.42 10.89
CA GLY A 416 21.20 4.18 11.75
C GLY A 416 21.24 5.69 11.50
N ARG A 417 20.43 6.20 10.58
CA ARG A 417 20.35 7.64 10.26
C ARG A 417 19.09 8.23 10.87
N GLU A 418 19.23 9.38 11.51
CA GLU A 418 18.07 10.08 12.07
C GLU A 418 17.21 10.68 10.96
N VAL A 419 15.91 10.40 11.04
CA VAL A 419 14.89 10.94 10.14
C VAL A 419 14.49 12.33 10.63
N ALA A 420 14.49 13.30 9.72
CA ALA A 420 14.05 14.67 10.03
C ALA A 420 12.53 14.73 10.14
N LEU A 421 11.95 14.60 11.35
CA LEU A 421 10.51 14.56 11.55
C LEU A 421 9.80 15.90 11.29
N ALA A 422 10.48 17.04 11.53
CA ALA A 422 9.84 18.35 11.38
C ALA A 422 9.42 18.67 9.93
N PRO A 423 10.23 18.39 8.89
CA PRO A 423 9.76 18.50 7.50
C PRO A 423 8.59 17.57 7.18
N LEU A 424 8.59 16.32 7.68
CA LEU A 424 7.51 15.37 7.45
C LEU A 424 6.19 15.84 8.06
N ARG A 425 6.22 16.40 9.27
CA ARG A 425 5.04 17.00 9.90
C ARG A 425 4.51 18.18 9.10
N ARG A 426 5.39 19.09 8.63
CA ARG A 426 4.98 20.19 7.76
C ARG A 426 4.35 19.71 6.46
N LEU A 427 4.88 18.64 5.85
CA LEU A 427 4.30 18.03 4.66
C LEU A 427 2.87 17.52 4.92
N LEU A 428 2.67 16.82 6.04
CA LEU A 428 1.35 16.31 6.44
C LEU A 428 0.35 17.44 6.72
N ASP A 429 0.81 18.54 7.30
CA ASP A 429 -0.03 19.71 7.64
C ASP A 429 -0.30 20.61 6.43
N SER A 430 0.35 20.41 5.30
CA SER A 430 0.18 21.24 4.07
C SER A 430 -0.89 20.65 3.14
N ASP A 431 -1.48 21.52 2.32
CA ASP A 431 -2.33 21.11 1.19
C ASP A 431 -1.52 20.73 -0.06
N GLU A 432 -0.20 20.90 -0.02
CA GLU A 432 0.69 20.56 -1.13
C GLU A 432 0.86 19.05 -1.26
N PHE A 433 0.93 18.58 -2.49
CA PHE A 433 1.30 17.20 -2.80
C PHE A 433 2.82 17.02 -2.76
N THR A 434 3.25 15.84 -2.32
CA THR A 434 4.68 15.48 -2.31
C THR A 434 5.27 15.62 -3.71
N PRO A 435 6.37 16.35 -3.89
CA PRO A 435 7.06 16.40 -5.16
C PRO A 435 7.56 15.01 -5.56
N LEU A 436 7.18 14.55 -6.75
CA LEU A 436 7.65 13.29 -7.33
C LEU A 436 8.60 13.57 -8.50
N PRO A 437 9.57 12.67 -8.80
CA PRO A 437 10.42 12.80 -9.97
C PRO A 437 9.59 12.87 -11.27
N ALA A 438 9.97 13.77 -12.17
CA ALA A 438 9.32 13.96 -13.46
C ALA A 438 10.33 13.76 -14.60
N HIS A 439 9.91 13.01 -15.63
CA HIS A 439 10.71 12.72 -16.81
C HIS A 439 10.20 13.53 -18.01
N ARG A 440 11.12 14.21 -18.72
CA ARG A 440 10.76 14.93 -19.95
C ARG A 440 10.40 13.94 -21.04
N MET A 441 9.23 14.10 -21.65
CA MET A 441 8.77 13.22 -22.74
C MET A 441 9.56 13.45 -24.03
N ALA A 442 9.80 12.35 -24.78
CA ALA A 442 10.50 12.40 -26.07
C ALA A 442 9.54 12.55 -27.28
N GLY A 443 8.26 12.29 -27.08
CA GLY A 443 7.21 12.38 -28.11
C GLY A 443 6.46 11.06 -28.32
N PRO A 444 7.09 9.98 -28.79
CA PRO A 444 6.42 8.68 -28.94
C PRO A 444 5.85 8.16 -27.61
N ILE A 445 4.62 7.64 -27.63
CA ILE A 445 3.97 6.98 -26.51
C ILE A 445 3.80 5.50 -26.84
N ASP A 446 3.12 5.20 -27.96
CA ASP A 446 2.94 3.84 -28.49
C ASP A 446 2.82 3.88 -30.00
N THR A 447 3.94 3.69 -30.70
CA THR A 447 3.99 3.64 -32.16
C THR A 447 3.77 2.22 -32.71
N GLY A 448 3.65 1.23 -31.82
CA GLY A 448 3.53 -0.17 -32.20
C GLY A 448 4.84 -0.83 -32.63
N ALA A 449 5.98 -0.18 -32.39
CA ALA A 449 7.30 -0.70 -32.75
C ALA A 449 7.74 -1.89 -31.89
N ARG A 450 7.23 -2.00 -30.68
CA ARG A 450 7.58 -3.09 -29.75
C ARG A 450 6.68 -4.31 -29.94
N THR A 451 7.28 -5.50 -29.81
CA THR A 451 6.59 -6.80 -29.97
C THR A 451 6.34 -7.51 -28.63
N ASP A 452 6.81 -6.95 -27.52
CA ASP A 452 6.69 -7.52 -26.17
C ASP A 452 5.42 -7.07 -25.42
N GLY A 453 4.47 -6.43 -26.12
CA GLY A 453 3.22 -5.93 -25.55
C GLY A 453 3.35 -4.59 -24.80
N ARG A 454 4.55 -4.03 -24.68
CA ARG A 454 4.81 -2.75 -24.02
C ARG A 454 4.72 -1.59 -25.00
N THR A 455 4.50 -0.39 -24.47
CA THR A 455 4.58 0.88 -25.21
C THR A 455 6.04 1.28 -25.47
N ASP A 456 6.28 2.30 -26.29
CA ASP A 456 7.64 2.84 -26.52
C ASP A 456 8.26 3.42 -25.24
N LEU A 457 7.44 3.75 -24.25
CA LEU A 457 7.87 4.23 -22.93
C LEU A 457 8.22 3.09 -21.94
N ASP A 458 8.28 1.85 -22.41
CA ASP A 458 8.49 0.66 -21.58
C ASP A 458 7.41 0.49 -20.49
N THR A 459 6.16 0.85 -20.79
CA THR A 459 5.01 0.69 -19.90
C THR A 459 4.02 -0.32 -20.44
N LEU A 460 3.26 -0.98 -19.55
CA LEU A 460 2.18 -1.89 -19.96
C LEU A 460 0.87 -1.10 -20.14
N PRO A 461 0.17 -1.25 -21.28
CA PRO A 461 -1.22 -0.83 -21.41
C PRO A 461 -2.10 -1.57 -20.41
N VAL A 462 -3.08 -0.88 -19.83
CA VAL A 462 -3.95 -1.43 -18.79
C VAL A 462 -5.40 -1.25 -19.17
N ALA A 463 -6.18 -2.35 -19.20
CA ALA A 463 -7.62 -2.28 -19.34
C ALA A 463 -8.25 -1.90 -17.99
N THR A 464 -9.23 -0.99 -18.01
CA THR A 464 -10.03 -0.64 -16.84
C THR A 464 -11.47 -0.33 -17.24
N ASN A 465 -12.38 -0.33 -16.28
CA ASN A 465 -13.79 -0.12 -16.50
C ASN A 465 -14.45 0.44 -15.22
N GLU A 466 -15.76 0.63 -15.27
CA GLU A 466 -16.55 0.93 -14.07
C GLU A 466 -16.48 -0.21 -13.04
N ALA A 467 -16.54 0.16 -11.76
CA ALA A 467 -16.56 -0.82 -10.67
C ALA A 467 -17.93 -1.49 -10.57
N GLY A 468 -17.95 -2.77 -10.18
CA GLY A 468 -19.17 -3.54 -9.96
C GLY A 468 -19.02 -5.01 -10.37
N ILE A 469 -20.03 -5.83 -10.10
CA ILE A 469 -20.04 -7.25 -10.47
C ILE A 469 -20.31 -7.40 -11.98
N ASP A 470 -21.30 -6.66 -12.50
CA ASP A 470 -21.68 -6.64 -13.92
C ASP A 470 -21.02 -5.43 -14.63
N HIS A 471 -19.71 -5.35 -14.54
CA HIS A 471 -18.94 -4.28 -15.17
C HIS A 471 -18.65 -4.56 -16.65
N SER A 472 -18.33 -3.51 -17.38
CA SER A 472 -17.82 -3.60 -18.75
C SER A 472 -16.49 -4.37 -18.79
N ARG A 473 -16.20 -5.01 -19.91
CA ARG A 473 -14.94 -5.75 -20.12
C ARG A 473 -14.27 -5.25 -21.38
N LEU A 474 -13.02 -4.85 -21.28
CA LEU A 474 -12.17 -4.49 -22.40
C LEU A 474 -11.18 -5.62 -22.67
N HIS A 475 -11.22 -6.12 -23.91
CA HIS A 475 -10.15 -6.93 -24.48
C HIS A 475 -9.39 -6.09 -25.48
N PHE A 476 -8.08 -6.18 -25.46
CA PHE A 476 -7.24 -5.56 -26.46
C PHE A 476 -6.11 -6.49 -26.88
N THR A 477 -5.72 -6.36 -28.12
CA THR A 477 -4.60 -7.09 -28.74
C THR A 477 -3.79 -6.16 -29.61
N ARG A 478 -2.61 -6.57 -30.01
CA ARG A 478 -1.78 -5.82 -30.95
C ARG A 478 -1.69 -6.59 -32.28
N GLU A 479 -2.15 -5.95 -33.32
CA GLU A 479 -2.16 -6.51 -34.70
C GLU A 479 -1.50 -5.52 -35.65
N GLY A 480 -0.46 -5.93 -36.35
CA GLY A 480 0.27 -5.08 -37.29
C GLY A 480 0.77 -3.76 -36.70
N GLY A 481 1.18 -3.78 -35.43
CA GLY A 481 1.63 -2.59 -34.70
C GLY A 481 0.50 -1.70 -34.14
N ARG A 482 -0.76 -2.06 -34.35
CA ARG A 482 -1.93 -1.33 -33.86
C ARG A 482 -2.56 -2.01 -32.66
N LEU A 483 -3.15 -1.22 -31.77
CA LEU A 483 -3.98 -1.70 -30.69
C LEU A 483 -5.41 -1.87 -31.19
N VAL A 484 -5.94 -3.07 -31.13
CA VAL A 484 -7.34 -3.41 -31.45
C VAL A 484 -8.07 -3.63 -30.15
N LEU A 485 -9.04 -2.77 -29.86
CA LEU A 485 -9.82 -2.75 -28.64
C LEU A 485 -11.25 -3.21 -28.93
N VAL A 486 -11.76 -4.13 -28.12
CA VAL A 486 -13.17 -4.56 -28.15
C VAL A 486 -13.69 -4.53 -26.72
N ALA A 487 -14.69 -3.69 -26.48
CA ALA A 487 -15.35 -3.56 -25.20
C ALA A 487 -16.77 -4.12 -25.24
N ARG A 488 -17.10 -5.01 -24.31
CA ARG A 488 -18.48 -5.41 -24.01
C ARG A 488 -18.94 -4.59 -22.81
N MET A 489 -20.01 -3.83 -23.00
CA MET A 489 -20.54 -2.93 -21.98
C MET A 489 -21.30 -3.72 -20.91
N GLY A 490 -21.15 -3.33 -19.65
CA GLY A 490 -21.87 -3.87 -18.51
C GLY A 490 -23.28 -3.33 -18.39
N ALA A 491 -23.91 -3.59 -17.25
CA ALA A 491 -25.31 -3.20 -16.97
C ALA A 491 -25.46 -1.79 -16.38
N ALA A 492 -24.37 -1.06 -16.14
CA ALA A 492 -24.41 0.30 -15.61
C ALA A 492 -25.19 1.24 -16.53
N ALA A 493 -25.84 2.26 -15.98
CA ALA A 493 -26.60 3.26 -16.77
C ALA A 493 -25.73 4.03 -17.79
N ARG A 494 -24.44 4.15 -17.51
CA ARG A 494 -23.42 4.76 -18.40
C ARG A 494 -22.19 3.88 -18.40
N PRO A 495 -22.23 2.74 -19.06
CA PRO A 495 -21.12 1.80 -19.05
C PRO A 495 -19.96 2.34 -19.88
N PHE A 496 -18.75 2.05 -19.42
CA PHE A 496 -17.54 2.38 -20.15
C PHE A 496 -16.43 1.38 -19.94
N ALA A 497 -15.52 1.33 -20.88
CA ALA A 497 -14.25 0.65 -20.72
C ALA A 497 -13.12 1.55 -21.22
N SER A 498 -11.94 1.42 -20.66
CA SER A 498 -10.83 2.30 -20.99
C SER A 498 -9.54 1.52 -21.16
N LEU A 499 -8.72 1.94 -22.14
CA LEU A 499 -7.32 1.57 -22.24
C LEU A 499 -6.49 2.70 -21.64
N VAL A 500 -5.76 2.41 -20.58
CA VAL A 500 -4.82 3.33 -19.94
C VAL A 500 -3.42 3.04 -20.44
N LEU A 501 -2.73 4.08 -20.91
CA LEU A 501 -1.33 4.06 -21.26
C LEU A 501 -0.55 4.87 -20.23
N PRO A 502 0.09 4.23 -19.24
CA PRO A 502 0.92 4.92 -18.28
C PRO A 502 2.10 5.60 -18.98
N LEU A 503 2.41 6.84 -18.63
CA LEU A 503 3.52 7.59 -19.22
C LEU A 503 4.88 7.30 -18.58
N THR A 504 4.86 6.62 -17.43
CA THR A 504 6.03 6.04 -16.74
C THR A 504 5.64 4.68 -16.18
N ARG A 505 6.59 3.85 -15.82
CA ARG A 505 6.28 2.50 -15.30
C ARG A 505 5.36 2.57 -14.07
N GLY A 506 4.22 1.90 -14.19
CA GLY A 506 3.18 1.91 -13.16
C GLY A 506 2.58 3.29 -12.86
N ALA A 507 2.85 4.31 -13.67
CA ALA A 507 2.47 5.71 -13.45
C ALA A 507 2.93 6.27 -12.09
N VAL A 508 4.03 5.78 -11.52
CA VAL A 508 4.55 6.18 -10.20
C VAL A 508 5.30 7.51 -10.29
N GLN A 509 6.22 7.62 -11.23
CA GLN A 509 6.93 8.87 -11.55
C GLN A 509 6.08 9.68 -12.53
N LEU A 510 6.42 10.95 -12.73
CA LEU A 510 5.62 11.87 -13.52
C LEU A 510 6.22 12.07 -14.92
N ALA A 511 5.37 12.51 -15.86
CA ALA A 511 5.74 12.83 -17.22
C ALA A 511 5.59 14.34 -17.46
N ASP A 512 6.66 14.99 -17.95
CA ASP A 512 6.67 16.39 -18.35
C ASP A 512 6.48 16.51 -19.87
N ALA A 513 5.29 16.91 -20.28
CA ALA A 513 4.89 17.11 -21.67
C ALA A 513 4.82 18.58 -22.11
N ARG A 514 5.35 19.52 -21.33
CA ARG A 514 5.29 20.99 -21.63
C ARG A 514 5.93 21.39 -22.96
N GLY A 515 6.77 20.53 -23.53
CA GLY A 515 7.40 20.78 -24.84
C GLY A 515 6.53 20.44 -26.05
N PHE A 516 5.25 20.07 -25.85
CA PHE A 516 4.33 19.62 -26.89
C PHE A 516 3.05 20.45 -26.91
N ALA A 517 2.32 20.42 -28.03
CA ALA A 517 1.07 21.13 -28.21
C ALA A 517 -0.16 20.25 -27.95
N GLY A 518 -0.03 18.93 -28.03
CA GLY A 518 -1.15 18.00 -27.87
C GLY A 518 -0.76 16.54 -28.10
N ILE A 519 -1.78 15.69 -28.28
CA ILE A 519 -1.63 14.26 -28.58
C ILE A 519 -2.18 13.98 -29.97
N ALA A 520 -1.41 13.23 -30.78
CA ALA A 520 -1.80 12.73 -32.10
C ALA A 520 -1.77 11.20 -32.10
N PHE A 521 -2.73 10.61 -32.79
CA PHE A 521 -2.85 9.16 -32.94
C PHE A 521 -3.65 8.82 -34.18
N GLU A 522 -3.49 7.61 -34.70
CA GLU A 522 -4.38 7.06 -35.71
C GLU A 522 -5.56 6.36 -35.05
N ALA A 523 -6.76 6.51 -35.57
CA ALA A 523 -7.97 5.87 -35.05
C ALA A 523 -8.92 5.38 -36.14
N ARG A 524 -9.56 4.22 -35.88
CA ARG A 524 -10.69 3.69 -36.65
C ARG A 524 -11.74 3.12 -35.70
N GLY A 525 -13.00 3.52 -35.87
CA GLY A 525 -14.12 3.06 -35.08
C GLY A 525 -15.31 4.01 -35.20
N THR A 526 -16.52 3.50 -34.99
CA THR A 526 -17.77 4.26 -35.16
C THR A 526 -18.51 4.53 -33.84
N GLY A 527 -17.86 4.22 -32.71
CA GLY A 527 -18.42 4.44 -31.36
C GLY A 527 -18.25 5.87 -30.83
N ARG A 528 -18.63 6.06 -29.57
CA ARG A 528 -18.34 7.26 -28.78
C ARG A 528 -17.04 7.07 -28.01
N TYR A 529 -16.10 7.96 -28.21
CA TYR A 529 -14.78 7.85 -27.61
C TYR A 529 -14.37 9.16 -26.97
N ALA A 530 -13.57 9.05 -25.90
CA ALA A 530 -12.88 10.18 -25.32
C ALA A 530 -11.42 9.85 -25.07
N LEU A 531 -10.56 10.85 -25.27
CA LEU A 531 -9.19 10.85 -24.79
C LEU A 531 -9.16 11.61 -23.47
N ALA A 532 -8.59 11.00 -22.44
CA ALA A 532 -8.43 11.64 -21.15
C ALA A 532 -6.96 11.68 -20.73
N LEU A 533 -6.61 12.69 -19.93
CA LEU A 533 -5.30 12.87 -19.33
C LEU A 533 -5.44 12.83 -17.83
N GLU A 534 -4.64 11.97 -17.20
CA GLU A 534 -4.47 11.95 -15.75
C GLU A 534 -3.30 12.85 -15.38
N SER A 535 -3.54 13.82 -14.50
CA SER A 535 -2.52 14.70 -13.94
C SER A 535 -2.40 14.47 -12.44
N TYR A 536 -1.16 14.47 -11.92
CA TYR A 536 -0.89 14.33 -10.50
C TYR A 536 -1.46 15.50 -9.70
N ALA A 537 -1.85 15.25 -8.47
CA ALA A 537 -2.44 16.23 -7.55
C ALA A 537 -3.85 16.74 -7.96
N ILE A 538 -4.50 16.09 -8.91
CA ILE A 538 -5.88 16.38 -9.31
C ILE A 538 -6.73 15.15 -9.01
N ASN A 539 -7.94 15.38 -8.46
CA ASN A 539 -8.84 14.28 -8.13
C ASN A 539 -9.14 13.44 -9.37
N ALA A 540 -9.04 12.13 -9.23
CA ALA A 540 -9.25 11.17 -10.31
C ALA A 540 -10.61 11.26 -11.02
N ARG A 541 -11.64 11.75 -10.35
CA ARG A 541 -12.95 12.01 -10.96
C ARG A 541 -12.93 13.15 -11.96
N ASP A 542 -11.88 13.98 -11.94
CA ASP A 542 -11.71 15.18 -12.73
C ASP A 542 -10.63 15.03 -13.80
N PHE A 543 -10.56 13.85 -14.45
CA PHE A 543 -9.71 13.69 -15.62
C PHE A 543 -10.01 14.78 -16.65
N PHE A 544 -8.94 15.34 -17.21
CA PHE A 544 -9.07 16.24 -18.35
C PHE A 544 -9.41 15.42 -19.59
N ARG A 545 -10.52 15.71 -20.22
CA ARG A 545 -11.08 14.89 -21.28
C ARG A 545 -11.41 15.73 -22.52
N ALA A 546 -11.24 15.11 -23.70
CA ALA A 546 -11.69 15.60 -24.99
C ALA A 546 -12.33 14.45 -25.76
N ASP A 547 -13.51 14.67 -26.35
CA ASP A 547 -14.20 13.69 -27.16
C ASP A 547 -13.61 13.64 -28.57
N PHE A 548 -13.60 12.45 -29.21
CA PHE A 548 -13.15 12.30 -30.59
C PHE A 548 -13.96 11.23 -31.34
N GLY A 549 -13.90 11.27 -32.67
CA GLY A 549 -14.49 10.25 -33.54
C GLY A 549 -13.38 9.49 -34.29
N GLY A 550 -13.55 8.18 -34.47
CA GLY A 550 -12.62 7.36 -35.24
C GLY A 550 -12.89 7.37 -36.74
N GLY A 551 -14.16 7.22 -37.16
CA GLY A 551 -14.56 7.04 -38.55
C GLY A 551 -14.47 5.58 -39.03
N THR A 552 -14.93 5.30 -40.24
CA THR A 552 -14.95 3.96 -40.85
C THR A 552 -13.60 3.52 -41.44
N THR A 553 -12.69 4.46 -41.69
CA THR A 553 -11.33 4.25 -42.15
C THR A 553 -10.32 4.81 -41.14
N MET A 554 -9.12 4.25 -41.15
CA MET A 554 -8.03 4.74 -40.31
C MET A 554 -7.68 6.18 -40.68
N ARG A 555 -7.66 7.07 -39.71
CA ARG A 555 -7.31 8.49 -39.91
C ARG A 555 -6.52 9.03 -38.72
N GLU A 556 -5.69 10.02 -38.98
CA GLU A 556 -5.02 10.75 -37.90
C GLU A 556 -6.02 11.65 -37.17
N VAL A 557 -5.96 11.60 -35.85
CA VAL A 557 -6.66 12.49 -34.92
C VAL A 557 -5.62 13.29 -34.16
N ARG A 558 -5.80 14.61 -34.08
CA ARG A 558 -4.96 15.51 -33.28
C ARG A 558 -5.82 16.25 -32.31
N ILE A 559 -5.46 16.17 -31.02
CA ILE A 559 -6.17 16.86 -29.94
C ILE A 559 -5.19 17.78 -29.22
N PRO A 560 -5.29 19.09 -29.42
CA PRO A 560 -4.50 20.07 -28.69
C PRO A 560 -4.82 20.04 -27.18
N PHE A 561 -3.85 20.36 -26.35
CA PHE A 561 -4.04 20.33 -24.88
C PHE A 561 -5.10 21.33 -24.40
N ASP A 562 -5.32 22.42 -25.12
CA ASP A 562 -6.34 23.43 -24.81
C ASP A 562 -7.79 22.94 -25.08
N GLN A 563 -7.98 21.80 -25.72
CA GLN A 563 -9.31 21.18 -25.89
C GLN A 563 -9.72 20.29 -24.71
N PHE A 564 -8.79 19.91 -23.84
CA PHE A 564 -9.13 19.07 -22.70
C PHE A 564 -9.86 19.87 -21.62
N ARG A 565 -10.95 19.32 -21.10
CA ARG A 565 -11.79 19.92 -20.07
C ARG A 565 -11.92 18.99 -18.87
N SER A 566 -11.94 19.58 -17.67
CA SER A 566 -12.31 18.90 -16.42
C SER A 566 -13.78 19.18 -16.10
N ALA A 567 -14.40 18.28 -15.34
CA ALA A 567 -15.71 18.53 -14.74
C ALA A 567 -15.66 19.68 -13.70
N ASP A 568 -14.51 19.89 -13.07
CA ASP A 568 -14.23 21.06 -12.24
C ASP A 568 -13.69 22.20 -13.10
N PRO A 569 -14.47 23.30 -13.28
CA PRO A 569 -14.03 24.44 -14.08
C PRO A 569 -12.84 25.20 -13.46
N ALA A 570 -12.55 25.00 -12.17
CA ALA A 570 -11.40 25.60 -11.51
C ALA A 570 -10.10 24.80 -11.75
N ALA A 571 -10.20 23.51 -12.09
CA ALA A 571 -9.05 22.67 -12.36
C ALA A 571 -8.27 23.15 -13.59
N ARG A 572 -6.96 23.03 -13.54
CA ARG A 572 -6.04 23.35 -14.64
C ARG A 572 -5.16 22.15 -14.94
N LEU A 573 -5.08 21.77 -16.22
CA LEU A 573 -4.21 20.70 -16.68
C LEU A 573 -2.74 21.08 -16.45
N ASP A 574 -2.05 20.26 -15.66
CA ASP A 574 -0.62 20.43 -15.40
C ASP A 574 0.20 19.48 -16.28
N LEU A 575 0.70 20.01 -17.40
CA LEU A 575 1.52 19.27 -18.35
C LEU A 575 2.90 18.87 -17.82
N ALA A 576 3.35 19.46 -16.71
CA ALA A 576 4.60 19.07 -16.07
C ALA A 576 4.45 17.79 -15.23
N ARG A 577 3.22 17.39 -14.92
CA ARG A 577 2.94 16.31 -13.96
C ARG A 577 1.87 15.36 -14.46
N LEU A 578 1.98 14.93 -15.73
CA LEU A 578 1.09 13.92 -16.31
C LEU A 578 1.46 12.52 -15.80
N ARG A 579 0.47 11.62 -15.76
CA ARG A 579 0.60 10.23 -15.32
C ARG A 579 0.22 9.23 -16.39
N ALA A 580 -0.89 9.46 -17.07
CA ALA A 580 -1.41 8.54 -18.07
C ALA A 580 -2.20 9.26 -19.16
N VAL A 581 -2.23 8.62 -20.32
CA VAL A 581 -3.15 8.88 -21.43
C VAL A 581 -4.19 7.76 -21.44
N ILE A 582 -5.48 8.09 -21.51
CA ILE A 582 -6.59 7.16 -21.34
C ILE A 582 -7.53 7.24 -22.53
N PHE A 583 -7.68 6.15 -23.27
CA PHE A 583 -8.68 6.00 -24.32
C PHE A 583 -9.92 5.35 -23.75
N ARG A 584 -11.01 6.08 -23.69
CA ARG A 584 -12.30 5.65 -23.13
C ARG A 584 -13.29 5.33 -24.25
N LEU A 585 -13.89 4.15 -24.16
CA LEU A 585 -14.96 3.66 -25.01
C LEU A 585 -16.25 3.73 -24.22
N GLU A 586 -17.29 4.38 -24.76
CA GLU A 586 -18.61 4.52 -24.14
C GLU A 586 -19.67 3.87 -25.03
N GLY A 587 -20.63 3.17 -24.43
CA GLY A 587 -21.67 2.45 -25.16
C GLY A 587 -22.98 2.37 -24.39
N GLU A 588 -23.93 1.68 -24.99
CA GLU A 588 -25.20 1.34 -24.33
C GLU A 588 -25.04 0.08 -23.48
N PRO A 589 -25.80 -0.08 -22.38
CA PRO A 589 -25.78 -1.30 -21.58
C PRO A 589 -25.94 -2.57 -22.39
N GLY A 590 -25.07 -3.57 -22.17
CA GLY A 590 -25.04 -4.83 -22.93
C GLY A 590 -24.52 -4.74 -24.35
N GLY A 591 -24.19 -3.53 -24.83
CA GLY A 591 -23.68 -3.29 -26.19
C GLY A 591 -22.20 -3.68 -26.36
N GLN A 592 -21.73 -3.57 -27.61
CA GLN A 592 -20.32 -3.78 -27.95
C GLN A 592 -19.78 -2.53 -28.67
N VAL A 593 -18.57 -2.12 -28.30
CA VAL A 593 -17.85 -1.00 -28.93
C VAL A 593 -16.44 -1.45 -29.28
N SER A 594 -15.97 -1.08 -30.47
CA SER A 594 -14.61 -1.36 -30.91
C SER A 594 -13.86 -0.10 -31.32
N LEU A 595 -12.54 -0.09 -31.13
CA LEU A 595 -11.65 1.00 -31.52
C LEU A 595 -10.30 0.43 -31.91
N GLU A 596 -9.76 0.87 -33.03
CA GLU A 596 -8.38 0.61 -33.40
C GLU A 596 -7.56 1.88 -33.20
N LEU A 597 -6.38 1.75 -32.65
CA LEU A 597 -5.45 2.84 -32.38
C LEU A 597 -4.06 2.52 -32.96
N GLY A 598 -3.38 3.53 -33.45
CA GLY A 598 -1.99 3.42 -33.88
C GLY A 598 -1.23 4.72 -33.73
N ASN A 599 0.10 4.64 -33.74
CA ASN A 599 1.02 5.77 -33.78
C ASN A 599 0.70 6.88 -32.75
N ILE A 600 0.49 6.47 -31.50
CA ILE A 600 0.12 7.37 -30.41
C ILE A 600 1.37 8.15 -29.97
N ARG A 601 1.30 9.48 -30.01
CA ARG A 601 2.44 10.36 -29.69
C ARG A 601 2.00 11.74 -29.23
N PHE A 602 2.86 12.39 -28.49
CA PHE A 602 2.82 13.84 -28.32
C PHE A 602 3.29 14.52 -29.62
N TYR A 603 2.67 15.65 -30.02
CA TYR A 603 3.08 16.45 -31.18
C TYR A 603 3.38 17.89 -30.76
N ARG A 604 4.23 18.57 -31.55
CA ARG A 604 4.63 19.97 -31.37
C ARG A 604 3.79 20.89 -32.23
#